data_ee452350b7b10ed9ba0268ac22f96241
#
_entry.id   ee452350b7b10ed9ba0268ac22f96241
#
_cell.length_a   1.000
_cell.length_b   1.000
_cell.length_c   1.000
_cell.angle_alpha   90.00
_cell.angle_beta   90.00
_cell.angle_gamma   90.00
#
_symmetry.space_group_name_H-M   'P 1'
#
loop_
_entity.id
_entity.type
_entity.pdbx_description
1 polymer ?
#
loop_
_entity_poly.entity_id
_entity_poly.type
_entity_poly.pdbx_seq_one_letter_code
_entity_poly.pdbx_strand_id
1 'polypeptide(L)'
;EIDLGAKYWLDRIKLLSPDRPPFAYQLRISDGTVDPAGNFVWKTFDERRNLERFLHVEEPFPRQEVRYIELRQLRFSGSRFEKGRLSEIQAYGEGYVSEITLESPFIRLGRSRLFEKITWEGEAPPNTRIEVRTRTGEKVTLEPHYFTMNGREISEDLWRRLPDTEQTPRPPPIFEEITGPDWSNWSQPYVTSGEAFKSPSPRPLARVQLRLLSREPLQRAWLRSLRLHFVPPLVDTAFGEIYPVGGVEPGEYNDFTLYIRPIFGDNNPGFNRVILRSTSSEPLNLSRVDVGTDEELRFGGGIQLWPGKKVSVDSGEEGAIEVRFDEPRNANRLAQTDENRFLSFFFRHWQHPRRPRAQFG
;
A
#
# COMPACT_ATOMS: atom_id res chain seq x y z
N GLU A 1 23.72 5.71 20.65
CA GLU A 1 23.29 5.03 19.42
C GLU A 1 22.88 6.07 18.40
N ILE A 2 23.26 5.85 17.13
CA ILE A 2 22.97 6.72 15.99
C ILE A 2 22.30 5.85 14.94
N ASP A 3 21.14 6.28 14.41
CA ASP A 3 20.53 5.74 13.21
C ASP A 3 20.92 6.65 12.02
N LEU A 4 21.52 6.07 11.00
CA LEU A 4 21.90 6.78 9.78
C LEU A 4 20.72 7.02 8.83
N GLY A 5 19.53 6.50 9.17
CA GLY A 5 18.32 6.61 8.37
C GLY A 5 18.22 5.59 7.22
N ALA A 6 19.34 5.11 6.71
CA ALA A 6 19.42 4.10 5.66
C ALA A 6 20.66 3.21 5.85
N LYS A 7 20.76 2.12 5.09
CA LYS A 7 21.97 1.28 5.03
C LYS A 7 22.99 1.90 4.09
N TYR A 8 24.21 2.06 4.58
CA TYR A 8 25.35 2.58 3.83
C TYR A 8 26.48 1.55 3.81
N TRP A 9 27.24 1.53 2.76
CA TRP A 9 28.48 0.77 2.69
C TRP A 9 29.59 1.57 3.37
N LEU A 10 29.94 1.20 4.61
CA LEU A 10 30.95 1.89 5.40
C LEU A 10 32.19 1.03 5.58
N ASP A 11 33.33 1.69 5.71
CA ASP A 11 34.61 1.06 5.99
C ASP A 11 35.40 1.81 7.08
N ARG A 12 34.88 2.93 7.60
CA ARG A 12 35.57 3.75 8.58
C ARG A 12 34.63 4.67 9.34
N ILE A 13 34.89 4.81 10.63
CA ILE A 13 34.27 5.79 11.50
C ILE A 13 35.32 6.70 12.10
N LYS A 14 35.10 8.03 12.08
CA LYS A 14 35.90 9.01 12.78
C LYS A 14 35.18 9.53 14.00
N LEU A 15 35.89 9.60 15.10
CA LEU A 15 35.43 10.17 16.35
C LEU A 15 36.17 11.48 16.56
N LEU A 16 35.46 12.60 16.66
CA LEU A 16 36.01 13.92 16.87
C LEU A 16 35.62 14.42 18.25
N SER A 17 36.61 14.87 18.99
CA SER A 17 36.48 15.39 20.36
C SER A 17 36.98 16.82 20.44
N PRO A 18 36.29 17.73 21.17
CA PRO A 18 36.71 19.11 21.25
C PRO A 18 37.89 19.30 22.22
N ASP A 19 37.93 18.56 23.31
CA ASP A 19 38.90 18.73 24.41
C ASP A 19 39.26 17.45 25.17
N ARG A 20 38.28 16.58 25.42
CA ARG A 20 38.39 15.37 26.24
C ARG A 20 37.93 14.15 25.47
N PRO A 21 38.81 13.50 24.72
CA PRO A 21 38.43 12.32 23.96
C PRO A 21 38.08 11.14 24.85
N PRO A 22 37.23 10.20 24.42
CA PRO A 22 37.01 8.95 25.13
C PRO A 22 38.35 8.21 25.34
N PHE A 23 38.64 7.82 26.57
CA PHE A 23 39.86 7.10 26.92
C PHE A 23 39.78 5.62 26.50
N ALA A 24 38.68 4.99 26.90
CA ALA A 24 38.39 3.61 26.53
C ALA A 24 36.97 3.52 25.99
N TYR A 25 36.83 2.84 24.86
CA TYR A 25 35.53 2.69 24.20
C TYR A 25 35.44 1.41 23.39
N GLN A 26 34.25 1.05 23.05
CA GLN A 26 33.91 -0.05 22.16
C GLN A 26 32.93 0.45 21.10
N LEU A 27 33.27 0.18 19.84
CA LEU A 27 32.41 0.48 18.70
C LEU A 27 31.57 -0.76 18.37
N ARG A 28 30.29 -0.53 18.07
CA ARG A 28 29.38 -1.54 17.55
C ARG A 28 28.64 -0.98 16.35
N ILE A 29 28.42 -1.82 15.36
CA ILE A 29 27.65 -1.47 14.17
C ILE A 29 26.60 -2.54 13.89
N SER A 30 25.51 -2.15 13.25
CA SER A 30 24.45 -3.04 12.83
C SER A 30 23.87 -2.56 11.50
N ASP A 31 23.50 -3.49 10.64
CA ASP A 31 22.76 -3.20 9.40
C ASP A 31 21.23 -3.07 9.62
N GLY A 32 20.76 -3.24 10.87
CA GLY A 32 19.36 -3.22 11.24
C GLY A 32 18.68 -4.59 11.20
N THR A 33 19.41 -5.66 10.94
CA THR A 33 18.90 -7.03 11.09
C THR A 33 18.55 -7.29 12.55
N VAL A 34 17.41 -7.92 12.80
CA VAL A 34 16.94 -8.28 14.13
C VAL A 34 17.02 -9.79 14.35
N ASP A 35 17.30 -10.17 15.59
CA ASP A 35 17.23 -11.56 16.03
C ASP A 35 15.77 -12.02 16.25
N PRO A 36 15.51 -13.32 16.51
CA PRO A 36 14.16 -13.81 16.78
C PRO A 36 13.46 -13.17 17.99
N ALA A 37 14.22 -12.53 18.89
CA ALA A 37 13.69 -11.81 20.05
C ALA A 37 13.41 -10.32 19.76
N GLY A 38 13.67 -9.85 18.50
CA GLY A 38 13.44 -8.48 18.07
C GLY A 38 14.57 -7.50 18.39
N ASN A 39 15.73 -7.96 18.86
CA ASN A 39 16.87 -7.10 19.13
C ASN A 39 17.76 -6.97 17.89
N PHE A 40 18.39 -5.80 17.70
CA PHE A 40 19.37 -5.62 16.64
C PHE A 40 20.55 -6.57 16.78
N VAL A 41 20.96 -7.18 15.68
CA VAL A 41 22.19 -7.95 15.59
C VAL A 41 23.35 -6.99 15.45
N TRP A 42 24.23 -6.97 16.45
CA TRP A 42 25.38 -6.06 16.53
C TRP A 42 26.70 -6.78 16.21
N LYS A 43 27.48 -6.20 15.32
CA LYS A 43 28.89 -6.53 15.18
C LYS A 43 29.67 -5.64 16.13
N THR A 44 30.32 -6.27 17.10
CA THR A 44 31.07 -5.59 18.13
C THR A 44 32.56 -5.68 17.81
N PHE A 45 33.25 -4.54 17.79
CA PHE A 45 34.69 -4.48 17.63
C PHE A 45 35.40 -4.61 18.97
N ASP A 46 36.72 -4.89 18.94
CA ASP A 46 37.52 -4.96 20.13
C ASP A 46 37.53 -3.63 20.90
N GLU A 47 37.75 -3.71 22.20
CA GLU A 47 37.94 -2.53 23.05
C GLU A 47 39.14 -1.70 22.57
N ARG A 48 38.92 -0.41 22.43
CA ARG A 48 39.96 0.55 22.06
C ARG A 48 40.36 1.40 23.25
N ARG A 49 41.66 1.72 23.34
CA ARG A 49 42.23 2.62 24.34
C ARG A 49 42.96 3.76 23.64
N ASN A 50 42.46 4.96 23.85
CA ASN A 50 43.09 6.18 23.37
C ASN A 50 44.10 6.71 24.43
N LEU A 51 45.19 6.01 24.59
CA LEU A 51 46.22 6.31 25.63
C LEU A 51 46.86 7.68 25.43
N GLU A 52 47.08 8.07 24.19
CA GLU A 52 47.73 9.34 23.81
C GLU A 52 46.74 10.52 23.77
N ARG A 53 45.46 10.25 24.10
CA ARG A 53 44.41 11.29 24.13
C ARG A 53 44.25 12.03 22.82
N PHE A 54 44.37 11.33 21.69
CA PHE A 54 44.08 11.92 20.36
C PHE A 54 42.64 12.45 20.33
N LEU A 55 42.50 13.70 19.89
CA LEU A 55 41.22 14.35 19.74
C LEU A 55 40.44 13.80 18.55
N HIS A 56 41.15 13.30 17.57
CA HIS A 56 40.60 12.72 16.35
C HIS A 56 41.08 11.27 16.24
N VAL A 57 40.16 10.35 16.26
CA VAL A 57 40.46 8.92 16.15
C VAL A 57 39.72 8.34 14.96
N GLU A 58 40.42 7.54 14.15
CA GLU A 58 39.83 6.80 13.04
C GLU A 58 39.79 5.31 13.35
N GLU A 59 38.62 4.72 13.14
CA GLU A 59 38.36 3.29 13.30
C GLU A 59 38.04 2.67 11.93
N PRO A 60 39.05 2.10 11.23
CA PRO A 60 38.83 1.39 9.99
C PRO A 60 38.31 -0.03 10.25
N PHE A 61 37.47 -0.53 9.35
CA PHE A 61 36.97 -1.90 9.36
C PHE A 61 36.69 -2.40 7.94
N PRO A 62 36.54 -3.72 7.72
CA PRO A 62 36.16 -4.25 6.42
C PRO A 62 34.82 -3.67 5.99
N ARG A 63 34.74 -3.23 4.72
CA ARG A 63 33.54 -2.64 4.12
C ARG A 63 32.33 -3.55 4.33
N GLN A 64 31.26 -2.99 4.85
CA GLN A 64 30.01 -3.70 5.12
C GLN A 64 28.83 -2.72 5.21
N GLU A 65 27.61 -3.26 5.14
CA GLU A 65 26.39 -2.50 5.34
C GLU A 65 26.24 -2.08 6.80
N VAL A 66 25.97 -0.80 7.04
CA VAL A 66 25.77 -0.22 8.37
C VAL A 66 24.59 0.75 8.32
N ARG A 67 23.67 0.60 9.25
CA ARG A 67 22.60 1.56 9.51
C ARG A 67 22.71 2.17 10.91
N TYR A 68 23.11 1.36 11.87
CA TYR A 68 23.20 1.79 13.27
C TYR A 68 24.66 1.76 13.73
N ILE A 69 25.05 2.81 14.46
CA ILE A 69 26.35 2.94 15.08
C ILE A 69 26.15 3.14 16.56
N GLU A 70 26.80 2.34 17.40
CA GLU A 70 26.80 2.52 18.84
C GLU A 70 28.24 2.66 19.33
N LEU A 71 28.51 3.71 20.08
CA LEU A 71 29.75 3.91 20.80
C LEU A 71 29.50 3.76 22.31
N ARG A 72 30.15 2.79 22.94
CA ARG A 72 30.14 2.55 24.38
C ARG A 72 31.43 3.05 24.99
N GLN A 73 31.34 4.03 25.87
CA GLN A 73 32.49 4.42 26.70
C GLN A 73 32.64 3.44 27.85
N LEU A 74 33.83 2.91 28.00
CA LEU A 74 34.14 1.88 28.98
C LEU A 74 34.77 2.49 30.25
N ARG A 75 34.42 1.89 31.40
CA ARG A 75 35.10 2.20 32.67
C ARG A 75 36.39 1.38 32.77
N PHE A 76 37.43 2.03 33.20
CA PHE A 76 38.71 1.36 33.46
C PHE A 76 39.01 1.26 34.95
N SER A 77 39.39 0.05 35.40
CA SER A 77 39.75 -0.16 36.80
C SER A 77 40.97 0.66 37.16
N GLY A 78 40.88 1.49 38.21
CA GLY A 78 42.00 2.31 38.71
C GLY A 78 42.07 3.75 38.19
N SER A 79 41.26 4.16 37.26
CA SER A 79 41.17 5.55 36.81
C SER A 79 39.88 6.23 37.26
N ARG A 80 39.93 7.53 37.55
CA ARG A 80 38.70 8.33 37.64
C ARG A 80 37.98 8.20 36.31
N PHE A 81 36.73 7.76 36.33
CA PHE A 81 35.92 7.68 35.15
C PHE A 81 35.65 9.12 34.65
N GLU A 82 36.44 9.56 33.70
CA GLU A 82 36.19 10.78 32.97
C GLU A 82 35.39 10.41 31.74
N LYS A 83 34.11 10.85 31.68
CA LYS A 83 33.33 10.76 30.47
C LYS A 83 34.02 11.55 29.39
N GLY A 84 34.41 10.89 28.30
CA GLY A 84 34.90 11.56 27.10
C GLY A 84 33.80 12.40 26.46
N ARG A 85 34.17 13.44 25.78
CA ARG A 85 33.28 14.33 25.07
C ARG A 85 33.51 14.14 23.57
N LEU A 86 32.44 13.94 22.84
CA LEU A 86 32.45 13.91 21.38
C LEU A 86 31.72 15.15 20.87
N SER A 87 32.30 15.82 19.92
CA SER A 87 31.66 16.87 19.14
C SER A 87 30.94 16.30 17.92
N GLU A 88 31.51 15.25 17.32
CA GLU A 88 31.01 14.69 16.07
C GLU A 88 31.43 13.23 15.91
N ILE A 89 30.60 12.46 15.23
CA ILE A 89 30.90 11.13 14.69
C ILE A 89 30.68 11.20 13.19
N GLN A 90 31.72 10.91 12.42
CA GLN A 90 31.67 10.89 10.96
C GLN A 90 31.79 9.45 10.48
N ALA A 91 30.92 9.05 9.56
CA ALA A 91 30.92 7.73 8.95
C ALA A 91 31.37 7.86 7.47
N TYR A 92 32.34 7.06 7.08
CA TYR A 92 32.91 7.06 5.75
C TYR A 92 32.79 5.71 5.08
N GLY A 93 32.62 5.73 3.78
CA GLY A 93 32.60 4.57 2.93
C GLY A 93 32.53 4.95 1.46
N GLU A 94 32.58 3.98 0.59
CA GLU A 94 32.46 4.18 -0.85
C GLU A 94 31.28 3.39 -1.40
N GLY A 95 30.58 3.99 -2.34
CA GLY A 95 29.53 3.34 -3.09
C GLY A 95 28.16 3.98 -2.91
N TYR A 96 27.21 3.34 -3.52
CA TYR A 96 25.81 3.75 -3.45
C TYR A 96 25.14 3.18 -2.19
N VAL A 97 24.09 3.84 -1.75
CA VAL A 97 23.24 3.34 -0.65
C VAL A 97 22.67 1.98 -1.06
N SER A 98 22.74 1.01 -0.16
CA SER A 98 22.26 -0.35 -0.46
C SER A 98 20.74 -0.43 -0.62
N GLU A 99 20.00 0.47 0.02
CA GLU A 99 18.54 0.57 -0.09
C GLU A 99 18.09 2.02 -0.01
N ILE A 100 17.27 2.43 -0.96
CA ILE A 100 16.52 3.70 -0.94
C ILE A 100 15.05 3.38 -1.09
N THR A 101 14.24 3.89 -0.16
CA THR A 101 12.78 3.83 -0.25
C THR A 101 12.23 5.24 -0.41
N LEU A 102 11.44 5.45 -1.45
CA LEU A 102 10.76 6.70 -1.75
C LEU A 102 9.27 6.45 -1.83
N GLU A 103 8.48 7.35 -1.26
CA GLU A 103 7.02 7.32 -1.40
C GLU A 103 6.53 8.57 -2.10
N SER A 104 5.58 8.41 -3.00
CA SER A 104 4.94 9.54 -3.65
C SER A 104 4.04 10.29 -2.68
N PRO A 105 3.78 11.58 -2.91
CA PRO A 105 2.60 12.24 -2.38
C PRO A 105 1.32 11.50 -2.79
N PHE A 106 0.16 11.92 -2.25
CA PHE A 106 -1.12 11.42 -2.71
C PHE A 106 -1.37 11.86 -4.17
N ILE A 107 -1.49 10.86 -5.06
CA ILE A 107 -1.82 11.08 -6.46
C ILE A 107 -3.34 11.16 -6.56
N ARG A 108 -3.86 12.35 -6.87
CA ARG A 108 -5.29 12.64 -6.97
C ARG A 108 -5.72 12.67 -8.43
N LEU A 109 -6.66 11.81 -8.81
CA LEU A 109 -7.15 11.70 -10.19
C LEU A 109 -8.44 12.49 -10.42
N GLY A 110 -8.93 13.20 -9.37
CA GLY A 110 -10.16 14.00 -9.43
C GLY A 110 -11.44 13.18 -9.35
N ARG A 111 -11.44 11.96 -9.90
CA ARG A 111 -12.52 10.96 -9.85
C ARG A 111 -11.94 9.55 -9.89
N SER A 112 -12.76 8.54 -9.62
CA SER A 112 -12.35 7.14 -9.75
C SER A 112 -11.84 6.84 -11.16
N ARG A 113 -10.71 6.09 -11.24
CA ARG A 113 -10.09 5.65 -12.48
C ARG A 113 -9.76 4.17 -12.38
N LEU A 114 -9.96 3.47 -13.49
CA LEU A 114 -9.54 2.08 -13.61
C LEU A 114 -8.06 2.06 -13.98
N PHE A 115 -7.22 1.64 -13.03
CA PHE A 115 -5.79 1.46 -13.27
C PHE A 115 -5.55 0.17 -14.04
N GLU A 116 -4.75 0.23 -15.09
CA GLU A 116 -4.46 -0.90 -15.97
C GLU A 116 -3.09 -1.53 -15.68
N LYS A 117 -2.05 -0.70 -15.70
CA LYS A 117 -0.66 -1.14 -15.54
C LYS A 117 0.23 -0.02 -15.00
N ILE A 118 1.42 -0.41 -14.58
CA ILE A 118 2.48 0.50 -14.19
C ILE A 118 3.69 0.30 -15.10
N THR A 119 4.26 1.39 -15.59
CA THR A 119 5.47 1.35 -16.41
C THR A 119 6.51 2.29 -15.86
N TRP A 120 7.77 1.97 -16.07
CA TRP A 120 8.89 2.86 -15.74
C TRP A 120 10.00 2.74 -16.76
N GLU A 121 10.80 3.80 -16.81
CA GLU A 121 12.04 3.89 -17.56
C GLU A 121 13.20 3.93 -16.55
N GLY A 122 14.02 2.92 -16.56
CA GLY A 122 15.12 2.75 -15.62
C GLY A 122 15.87 1.46 -15.90
N GLU A 123 16.94 1.24 -15.15
CA GLU A 123 17.80 0.08 -15.30
C GLU A 123 18.17 -0.49 -13.93
N ALA A 124 18.21 -1.79 -13.85
CA ALA A 124 18.68 -2.54 -12.70
C ALA A 124 19.81 -3.48 -13.14
N PRO A 125 21.08 -3.02 -13.08
CA PRO A 125 22.24 -3.87 -13.34
C PRO A 125 22.27 -5.11 -12.45
N PRO A 126 23.10 -6.13 -12.76
CA PRO A 126 23.26 -7.30 -11.93
C PRO A 126 23.46 -6.94 -10.44
N ASN A 127 22.90 -7.71 -9.54
CA ASN A 127 22.91 -7.49 -8.09
C ASN A 127 22.19 -6.22 -7.62
N THR A 128 21.40 -5.57 -8.50
CA THR A 128 20.52 -4.45 -8.15
C THR A 128 19.07 -4.80 -8.49
N ARG A 129 18.11 -4.08 -7.90
CA ARG A 129 16.70 -4.30 -8.16
C ARG A 129 15.88 -3.03 -8.01
N ILE A 130 14.89 -2.87 -8.88
CA ILE A 130 13.82 -1.90 -8.76
C ILE A 130 12.58 -2.65 -8.27
N GLU A 131 12.01 -2.23 -7.16
CA GLU A 131 10.71 -2.69 -6.68
C GLU A 131 9.77 -1.49 -6.61
N VAL A 132 8.63 -1.62 -7.23
CA VAL A 132 7.56 -0.64 -7.13
C VAL A 132 6.41 -1.30 -6.38
N ARG A 133 5.71 -0.55 -5.55
CA ARG A 133 4.46 -0.97 -4.90
C ARG A 133 3.45 0.13 -5.02
N THR A 134 2.19 -0.23 -5.05
CA THR A 134 1.08 0.71 -5.08
C THR A 134 0.11 0.44 -3.96
N ARG A 135 -0.63 1.44 -3.57
CA ARG A 135 -1.84 1.35 -2.77
C ARG A 135 -2.84 2.39 -3.23
N THR A 136 -4.09 2.12 -3.05
CA THR A 136 -5.19 2.97 -3.51
C THR A 136 -6.22 3.17 -2.42
N GLY A 137 -6.97 4.25 -2.49
CA GLY A 137 -8.02 4.61 -1.53
C GLY A 137 -9.03 5.58 -2.10
N GLU A 138 -10.07 5.87 -1.30
CA GLU A 138 -11.15 6.78 -1.67
C GLU A 138 -10.89 8.19 -1.11
N LYS A 139 -10.40 8.28 0.12
CA LYS A 139 -10.26 9.54 0.86
C LYS A 139 -8.92 9.60 1.60
N VAL A 140 -8.42 10.79 1.81
CA VAL A 140 -7.36 11.06 2.76
C VAL A 140 -7.97 11.42 4.11
N THR A 141 -7.29 11.07 5.19
CA THR A 141 -7.61 11.50 6.55
C THR A 141 -6.64 12.60 6.93
N LEU A 142 -7.13 13.62 7.63
CA LEU A 142 -6.29 14.68 8.17
C LEU A 142 -5.97 14.34 9.62
N GLU A 143 -4.70 14.15 9.93
CA GLU A 143 -4.20 13.94 11.29
C GLU A 143 -3.67 15.25 11.84
N PRO A 144 -4.21 15.76 12.97
CA PRO A 144 -3.73 16.99 13.58
C PRO A 144 -2.47 16.73 14.43
N HIS A 145 -1.44 17.52 14.21
CA HIS A 145 -0.24 17.57 15.01
C HIS A 145 -0.20 18.87 15.81
N TYR A 146 0.05 18.79 17.10
CA TYR A 146 -0.01 19.89 18.03
C TYR A 146 1.39 20.26 18.52
N PHE A 147 1.70 21.56 18.53
CA PHE A 147 3.05 22.03 18.84
C PHE A 147 3.01 23.10 19.94
N THR A 148 4.08 23.20 20.69
CA THR A 148 4.38 24.32 21.57
C THR A 148 4.95 25.49 20.75
N MET A 149 5.02 26.69 21.33
CA MET A 149 5.61 27.88 20.68
C MET A 149 7.05 27.70 20.21
N ASN A 150 7.82 26.82 20.84
CA ASN A 150 9.20 26.50 20.45
C ASN A 150 9.30 25.29 19.50
N GLY A 151 8.19 24.87 18.90
CA GLY A 151 8.15 23.82 17.86
C GLY A 151 8.24 22.39 18.38
N ARG A 152 8.11 22.15 19.68
CA ARG A 152 8.07 20.78 20.22
C ARG A 152 6.67 20.22 20.04
N GLU A 153 6.57 19.04 19.46
CA GLU A 153 5.32 18.31 19.33
C GLU A 153 4.84 17.77 20.71
N ILE A 154 3.54 17.90 20.94
CA ILE A 154 2.85 17.52 22.19
C ILE A 154 1.52 16.86 21.88
N SER A 155 0.94 16.17 22.87
CA SER A 155 -0.42 15.61 22.75
C SER A 155 -1.48 16.72 22.72
N GLU A 156 -2.65 16.42 22.14
CA GLU A 156 -3.80 17.33 22.11
C GLU A 156 -4.20 17.81 23.50
N ASP A 157 -4.17 16.92 24.52
CA ASP A 157 -4.53 17.26 25.89
C ASP A 157 -3.59 18.31 26.51
N LEU A 158 -2.29 18.20 26.23
CA LEU A 158 -1.31 19.20 26.67
C LEU A 158 -1.48 20.50 25.89
N TRP A 159 -1.72 20.42 24.59
CA TRP A 159 -1.94 21.58 23.74
C TRP A 159 -3.15 22.37 24.18
N ARG A 160 -4.28 21.73 24.51
CA ARG A 160 -5.47 22.39 25.05
C ARG A 160 -5.26 23.14 26.36
N ARG A 161 -4.25 22.75 27.13
CA ARG A 161 -3.86 23.40 28.39
C ARG A 161 -2.88 24.56 28.22
N LEU A 162 -2.32 24.75 27.04
CA LEU A 162 -1.47 25.91 26.76
C LEU A 162 -2.26 27.21 26.88
N PRO A 163 -1.63 28.30 27.36
CA PRO A 163 -2.23 29.63 27.30
C PRO A 163 -2.64 29.98 25.87
N ASP A 164 -3.76 30.68 25.75
CA ASP A 164 -4.28 31.18 24.48
C ASP A 164 -4.74 32.63 24.70
N THR A 165 -3.79 33.57 24.72
CA THR A 165 -4.00 34.98 24.98
C THR A 165 -3.48 35.81 23.80
N GLU A 166 -3.87 37.08 23.72
CA GLU A 166 -3.36 37.99 22.67
C GLU A 166 -1.82 38.11 22.71
N GLN A 167 -1.18 38.01 23.92
CA GLN A 167 0.27 38.12 24.06
C GLN A 167 0.98 36.78 23.83
N THR A 168 0.30 35.63 24.03
CA THR A 168 0.83 34.30 23.85
C THR A 168 -0.22 33.44 23.15
N PRO A 169 -0.43 33.66 21.86
CA PRO A 169 -1.40 32.86 21.11
C PRO A 169 -0.93 31.40 21.00
N ARG A 170 -1.86 30.49 21.18
CA ARG A 170 -1.61 29.07 21.01
C ARG A 170 -1.31 28.77 19.54
N PRO A 171 -0.22 28.04 19.21
CA PRO A 171 0.04 27.64 17.83
C PRO A 171 -1.12 26.82 17.26
N PRO A 172 -1.61 27.09 16.05
CA PRO A 172 -2.65 26.29 15.44
C PRO A 172 -2.11 24.86 15.17
N PRO A 173 -2.97 23.84 15.20
CA PRO A 173 -2.56 22.51 14.81
C PRO A 173 -2.16 22.47 13.33
N ILE A 174 -1.14 21.68 13.03
CA ILE A 174 -0.73 21.37 11.66
C ILE A 174 -1.40 20.07 11.27
N PHE A 175 -2.05 20.05 10.12
CA PHE A 175 -2.72 18.86 9.61
C PHE A 175 -1.85 18.12 8.60
N GLU A 176 -1.58 16.86 8.87
CA GLU A 176 -0.92 15.96 7.92
C GLU A 176 -1.97 15.10 7.22
N GLU A 177 -1.81 14.94 5.91
CA GLU A 177 -2.64 14.01 5.15
C GLU A 177 -2.10 12.58 5.30
N ILE A 178 -2.91 11.71 5.86
CA ILE A 178 -2.60 10.29 6.03
C ILE A 178 -3.59 9.41 5.28
N THR A 179 -3.24 8.15 5.09
CA THR A 179 -4.13 7.16 4.49
C THR A 179 -5.27 6.83 5.46
N GLY A 180 -6.52 6.93 4.97
CA GLY A 180 -7.70 6.56 5.73
C GLY A 180 -7.91 5.04 5.83
N PRO A 181 -8.95 4.59 6.55
CA PRO A 181 -9.24 3.17 6.76
C PRO A 181 -9.69 2.44 5.47
N ASP A 182 -10.10 3.18 4.45
CA ASP A 182 -10.52 2.67 3.13
C ASP A 182 -9.35 2.39 2.18
N TRP A 183 -8.12 2.71 2.60
CA TRP A 183 -6.93 2.45 1.81
C TRP A 183 -6.54 0.97 1.85
N SER A 184 -6.15 0.46 0.68
CA SER A 184 -5.55 -0.87 0.60
C SER A 184 -4.19 -0.92 1.30
N ASN A 185 -3.76 -2.12 1.67
CA ASN A 185 -2.36 -2.37 1.96
C ASN A 185 -1.50 -2.14 0.70
N TRP A 186 -0.19 -2.01 0.89
CA TRP A 186 0.76 -2.01 -0.22
C TRP A 186 0.64 -3.31 -1.02
N SER A 187 0.60 -3.19 -2.34
CA SER A 187 0.57 -4.35 -3.24
C SER A 187 1.81 -5.23 -3.09
N GLN A 188 1.76 -6.43 -3.64
CA GLN A 188 2.97 -7.17 -3.96
C GLN A 188 3.85 -6.32 -4.90
N PRO A 189 5.18 -6.43 -4.82
CA PRO A 189 6.07 -5.62 -5.63
C PRO A 189 5.87 -5.90 -7.13
N TYR A 190 5.92 -4.84 -7.92
CA TYR A 190 6.17 -4.92 -9.35
C TYR A 190 7.68 -4.97 -9.55
N VAL A 191 8.15 -5.94 -10.30
CA VAL A 191 9.57 -6.14 -10.58
C VAL A 191 9.90 -5.95 -12.06
N THR A 192 8.88 -5.94 -12.90
CA THR A 192 8.99 -5.71 -14.35
C THR A 192 8.10 -4.56 -14.79
N SER A 193 8.66 -3.65 -15.62
CA SER A 193 7.89 -2.57 -16.22
C SER A 193 6.81 -3.13 -17.15
N GLY A 194 5.58 -2.64 -17.02
CA GLY A 194 4.44 -3.10 -17.83
C GLY A 194 3.52 -4.11 -17.15
N GLU A 195 3.83 -4.53 -15.92
CA GLU A 195 2.94 -5.42 -15.16
C GLU A 195 1.56 -4.80 -14.94
N ALA A 196 0.53 -5.66 -14.93
CA ALA A 196 -0.84 -5.28 -14.61
C ALA A 196 -0.94 -4.71 -13.19
N PHE A 197 -1.85 -3.75 -13.00
CA PHE A 197 -2.02 -3.08 -11.72
C PHE A 197 -2.50 -4.05 -10.64
N LYS A 198 -1.88 -4.01 -9.46
CA LYS A 198 -2.06 -5.01 -8.39
C LYS A 198 -2.86 -4.51 -7.18
N SER A 199 -3.14 -3.21 -7.09
CA SER A 199 -3.96 -2.66 -6.01
C SER A 199 -5.43 -2.59 -6.43
N PRO A 200 -6.39 -2.47 -5.49
CA PRO A 200 -7.80 -2.32 -5.82
C PRO A 200 -8.07 -1.16 -6.78
N SER A 201 -8.91 -1.40 -7.76
CA SER A 201 -9.28 -0.46 -8.82
C SER A 201 -10.72 -0.76 -9.28
N PRO A 202 -11.54 0.25 -9.63
CA PRO A 202 -11.20 1.68 -9.77
C PRO A 202 -11.10 2.42 -8.44
N ARG A 203 -10.28 3.48 -8.38
CA ARG A 203 -10.11 4.36 -7.20
C ARG A 203 -9.72 5.78 -7.63
N PRO A 204 -10.07 6.83 -6.85
CA PRO A 204 -9.70 8.22 -7.15
C PRO A 204 -8.30 8.61 -6.65
N LEU A 205 -7.74 7.83 -5.71
CA LEU A 205 -6.47 8.12 -5.08
C LEU A 205 -5.51 6.94 -5.18
N ALA A 206 -4.23 7.25 -5.38
CA ALA A 206 -3.14 6.28 -5.36
C ALA A 206 -1.91 6.82 -4.63
N ARG A 207 -1.08 5.93 -4.11
CA ARG A 207 0.30 6.20 -3.71
C ARG A 207 1.21 5.12 -4.29
N VAL A 208 2.42 5.53 -4.57
CA VAL A 208 3.47 4.65 -5.11
C VAL A 208 4.64 4.65 -4.14
N GLN A 209 5.16 3.48 -3.84
CA GLN A 209 6.42 3.28 -3.14
C GLN A 209 7.42 2.70 -4.13
N LEU A 210 8.58 3.34 -4.23
CA LEU A 210 9.71 2.91 -5.03
C LEU A 210 10.83 2.48 -4.08
N ARG A 211 11.33 1.26 -4.28
CA ARG A 211 12.53 0.78 -3.58
C ARG A 211 13.61 0.46 -4.60
N LEU A 212 14.74 1.10 -4.45
CA LEU A 212 15.97 0.84 -5.21
C LEU A 212 16.92 0.08 -4.29
N LEU A 213 17.32 -1.11 -4.71
CA LEU A 213 18.14 -2.01 -3.91
C LEU A 213 19.43 -2.32 -4.66
N SER A 214 20.55 -2.33 -3.93
CA SER A 214 21.84 -2.78 -4.43
C SER A 214 22.53 -3.68 -3.42
N ARG A 215 23.06 -4.80 -3.90
CA ARG A 215 23.93 -5.70 -3.12
C ARG A 215 25.41 -5.46 -3.38
N GLU A 216 25.72 -4.52 -4.28
CA GLU A 216 27.07 -4.17 -4.67
C GLU A 216 27.31 -2.68 -4.45
N PRO A 217 28.40 -2.29 -3.76
CA PRO A 217 28.63 -0.87 -3.45
C PRO A 217 28.79 0.01 -4.69
N LEU A 218 29.34 -0.51 -5.77
CA LEU A 218 29.65 0.26 -6.98
C LEU A 218 28.57 0.17 -8.07
N GLN A 219 27.49 -0.54 -7.83
CA GLN A 219 26.37 -0.64 -8.77
C GLN A 219 25.11 -0.05 -8.16
N ARG A 220 24.31 0.58 -8.99
CA ARG A 220 23.02 1.14 -8.57
C ARG A 220 21.90 0.81 -9.55
N ALA A 221 20.74 0.55 -9.05
CA ALA A 221 19.52 0.69 -9.83
C ALA A 221 19.20 2.19 -9.99
N TRP A 222 18.64 2.56 -11.12
CA TRP A 222 18.16 3.92 -11.33
C TRP A 222 16.82 3.93 -12.06
N LEU A 223 16.01 4.94 -11.79
CA LEU A 223 14.71 5.13 -12.40
C LEU A 223 14.57 6.59 -12.80
N ARG A 224 14.24 6.83 -14.07
CA ARG A 224 14.05 8.16 -14.65
C ARG A 224 12.61 8.62 -14.57
N SER A 225 11.68 7.71 -14.87
CA SER A 225 10.25 8.02 -14.88
C SER A 225 9.43 6.80 -14.49
N LEU A 226 8.30 7.05 -13.85
CA LEU A 226 7.29 6.05 -13.52
C LEU A 226 5.95 6.59 -13.95
N ARG A 227 5.12 5.76 -14.61
CA ARG A 227 3.82 6.13 -15.12
C ARG A 227 2.77 5.13 -14.66
N LEU A 228 1.67 5.65 -14.12
CA LEU A 228 0.44 4.90 -13.89
C LEU A 228 -0.46 5.06 -15.11
N HIS A 229 -0.83 3.96 -15.73
CA HIS A 229 -1.78 3.94 -16.83
C HIS A 229 -3.16 3.67 -16.28
N PHE A 230 -4.11 4.50 -16.67
CA PHE A 230 -5.50 4.40 -16.24
C PHE A 230 -6.46 4.88 -17.30
N VAL A 231 -7.70 4.38 -17.24
CA VAL A 231 -8.80 4.75 -18.13
C VAL A 231 -10.01 5.17 -17.28
N PRO A 232 -11.01 5.85 -17.85
CA PRO A 232 -12.29 6.04 -17.19
C PRO A 232 -12.88 4.67 -16.80
N PRO A 233 -13.47 4.52 -15.60
CA PRO A 233 -14.15 3.30 -15.24
C PRO A 233 -15.38 3.10 -16.13
N LEU A 234 -15.80 1.85 -16.30
CA LEU A 234 -16.99 1.51 -17.10
C LEU A 234 -18.26 2.11 -16.51
N VAL A 235 -18.31 2.21 -15.18
CA VAL A 235 -19.35 2.85 -14.37
C VAL A 235 -18.67 3.55 -13.19
N ASP A 236 -19.26 4.62 -12.66
CA ASP A 236 -18.69 5.30 -11.49
C ASP A 236 -18.82 4.45 -10.24
N THR A 237 -19.95 3.78 -10.07
CA THR A 237 -20.19 2.78 -9.02
C THR A 237 -21.26 1.80 -9.45
N ALA A 238 -21.40 0.69 -8.75
CA ALA A 238 -22.48 -0.26 -8.93
C ALA A 238 -22.93 -0.79 -7.56
N PHE A 239 -24.23 -0.89 -7.38
CA PHE A 239 -24.83 -1.58 -6.24
C PHE A 239 -25.38 -2.92 -6.70
N GLY A 240 -25.20 -3.96 -5.89
CA GLY A 240 -25.69 -5.30 -6.17
C GLY A 240 -26.40 -5.89 -4.97
N GLU A 241 -27.55 -6.51 -5.23
CA GLU A 241 -28.31 -7.26 -4.22
C GLU A 241 -28.73 -8.59 -4.83
N ILE A 242 -28.71 -9.64 -4.01
CA ILE A 242 -29.18 -10.97 -4.39
C ILE A 242 -30.42 -11.36 -3.59
N TYR A 243 -31.38 -11.95 -4.29
CA TYR A 243 -32.61 -12.49 -3.68
C TYR A 243 -32.81 -13.94 -4.12
N PRO A 244 -33.23 -14.84 -3.23
CA PRO A 244 -33.47 -14.62 -1.79
C PRO A 244 -32.13 -14.54 -1.01
N VAL A 245 -32.12 -13.75 0.08
CA VAL A 245 -30.96 -13.60 0.98
C VAL A 245 -30.78 -14.82 1.89
N GLY A 246 -31.85 -15.59 2.06
CA GLY A 246 -31.88 -16.79 2.90
C GLY A 246 -33.11 -17.64 2.65
N GLY A 247 -33.28 -18.72 3.40
CA GLY A 247 -34.42 -19.64 3.23
C GLY A 247 -34.30 -20.55 2.01
N VAL A 248 -33.09 -20.73 1.47
CA VAL A 248 -32.81 -21.66 0.36
C VAL A 248 -32.55 -23.07 0.90
N GLU A 249 -33.06 -24.09 0.20
CA GLU A 249 -32.89 -25.48 0.58
C GLU A 249 -31.50 -26.00 0.15
N PRO A 250 -30.64 -26.40 1.11
CA PRO A 250 -29.35 -27.01 0.80
C PRO A 250 -29.53 -28.39 0.13
N GLY A 251 -28.74 -28.65 -0.92
CA GLY A 251 -28.82 -29.91 -1.68
C GLY A 251 -29.81 -29.87 -2.83
N GLU A 252 -30.37 -28.71 -3.15
CA GLU A 252 -31.30 -28.49 -4.27
C GLU A 252 -30.90 -27.32 -5.14
N TYR A 253 -31.48 -27.28 -6.34
CA TYR A 253 -31.40 -26.12 -7.22
C TYR A 253 -32.39 -25.06 -6.78
N ASN A 254 -31.87 -23.88 -6.45
CA ASN A 254 -32.66 -22.75 -6.06
C ASN A 254 -32.61 -21.65 -7.09
N ASP A 255 -33.68 -20.93 -7.28
CA ASP A 255 -33.77 -19.77 -8.16
C ASP A 255 -33.33 -18.51 -7.43
N PHE A 256 -32.44 -17.75 -8.06
CA PHE A 256 -31.89 -16.50 -7.55
C PHE A 256 -32.11 -15.38 -8.55
N THR A 257 -32.23 -14.17 -8.02
CA THR A 257 -32.20 -12.94 -8.81
C THR A 257 -31.09 -12.05 -8.28
N LEU A 258 -30.15 -11.67 -9.13
CA LEU A 258 -29.13 -10.67 -8.81
C LEU A 258 -29.55 -9.34 -9.45
N TYR A 259 -29.79 -8.34 -8.62
CA TYR A 259 -30.08 -6.98 -9.03
C TYR A 259 -28.76 -6.18 -9.06
N ILE A 260 -28.49 -5.51 -10.18
CA ILE A 260 -27.33 -4.61 -10.31
C ILE A 260 -27.85 -3.25 -10.74
N ARG A 261 -27.50 -2.23 -9.97
CA ARG A 261 -27.73 -0.83 -10.29
C ARG A 261 -26.39 -0.16 -10.62
N PRO A 262 -26.04 -0.02 -11.91
CA PRO A 262 -24.89 0.77 -12.31
C PRO A 262 -25.22 2.26 -12.20
N ILE A 263 -24.27 3.07 -11.73
CA ILE A 263 -24.36 4.53 -11.74
C ILE A 263 -23.29 5.03 -12.71
N PHE A 264 -23.74 5.77 -13.71
CA PHE A 264 -22.89 6.32 -14.74
C PHE A 264 -22.65 7.80 -14.49
N GLY A 265 -21.41 8.25 -14.65
CA GLY A 265 -21.03 9.65 -14.77
C GLY A 265 -20.90 10.05 -16.25
N ASP A 266 -20.68 11.34 -16.50
CA ASP A 266 -20.69 11.94 -17.85
C ASP A 266 -19.70 11.31 -18.85
N ASN A 267 -18.63 10.66 -18.37
CA ASN A 267 -17.55 10.12 -19.21
C ASN A 267 -17.37 8.60 -19.09
N ASN A 268 -18.32 7.90 -18.51
CA ASN A 268 -18.23 6.44 -18.44
C ASN A 268 -18.60 5.84 -19.81
N PRO A 269 -17.79 4.95 -20.38
CA PRO A 269 -18.10 4.32 -21.65
C PRO A 269 -19.24 3.31 -21.58
N GLY A 270 -19.66 2.90 -20.37
CA GLY A 270 -20.58 1.81 -20.16
C GLY A 270 -19.93 0.44 -20.35
N PHE A 271 -20.75 -0.60 -20.35
CA PHE A 271 -20.29 -1.98 -20.51
C PHE A 271 -21.26 -2.80 -21.35
N ASN A 272 -20.76 -3.78 -22.04
CA ASN A 272 -21.53 -4.74 -22.82
C ASN A 272 -21.36 -6.18 -22.30
N ARG A 273 -20.65 -6.36 -21.18
CA ARG A 273 -20.33 -7.65 -20.60
C ARG A 273 -20.40 -7.61 -19.10
N VAL A 274 -20.99 -8.64 -18.52
CA VAL A 274 -21.03 -8.88 -17.07
C VAL A 274 -20.56 -10.30 -16.79
N ILE A 275 -19.68 -10.47 -15.85
CA ILE A 275 -19.22 -11.79 -15.41
C ILE A 275 -19.81 -12.02 -14.01
N LEU A 276 -20.63 -13.05 -13.88
CA LEU A 276 -21.16 -13.51 -12.60
C LEU A 276 -20.32 -14.69 -12.13
N ARG A 277 -19.81 -14.61 -10.90
CA ARG A 277 -19.01 -15.68 -10.30
C ARG A 277 -19.64 -16.16 -9.02
N SER A 278 -19.78 -17.48 -8.87
CA SER A 278 -20.11 -18.14 -7.63
C SER A 278 -18.84 -18.59 -6.90
N THR A 279 -18.89 -18.71 -5.59
CA THR A 279 -17.83 -19.38 -4.80
C THR A 279 -17.91 -20.90 -4.90
N SER A 280 -18.98 -21.43 -5.50
CA SER A 280 -19.17 -22.85 -5.79
C SER A 280 -18.63 -23.17 -7.20
N SER A 281 -18.11 -24.40 -7.39
CA SER A 281 -17.73 -24.91 -8.71
C SER A 281 -18.94 -25.28 -9.58
N GLU A 282 -20.12 -25.34 -8.99
CA GLU A 282 -21.35 -25.70 -9.72
C GLU A 282 -21.76 -24.60 -10.72
N PRO A 283 -22.26 -24.96 -11.90
CA PRO A 283 -22.61 -23.99 -12.93
C PRO A 283 -23.76 -23.08 -12.52
N LEU A 284 -23.67 -21.83 -12.91
CA LEU A 284 -24.76 -20.86 -12.88
C LEU A 284 -25.59 -20.99 -14.17
N ASN A 285 -26.88 -21.29 -14.05
CA ASN A 285 -27.78 -21.42 -15.18
C ASN A 285 -28.62 -20.14 -15.33
N LEU A 286 -28.20 -19.23 -16.21
CA LEU A 286 -28.91 -17.98 -16.48
C LEU A 286 -30.20 -18.26 -17.26
N SER A 287 -31.31 -17.82 -16.73
CA SER A 287 -32.63 -17.95 -17.37
C SER A 287 -32.98 -16.71 -18.21
N ARG A 288 -32.77 -15.53 -17.68
CA ARG A 288 -33.19 -14.26 -18.27
C ARG A 288 -32.43 -13.09 -17.64
N VAL A 289 -32.29 -12.01 -18.38
CA VAL A 289 -31.87 -10.70 -17.86
C VAL A 289 -32.97 -9.69 -18.17
N ASP A 290 -33.45 -8.98 -17.16
CA ASP A 290 -34.40 -7.88 -17.32
C ASP A 290 -33.69 -6.55 -17.10
N VAL A 291 -34.04 -5.56 -17.91
CA VAL A 291 -33.48 -4.22 -17.86
C VAL A 291 -34.61 -3.21 -17.79
N GLY A 292 -34.62 -2.42 -16.72
CA GLY A 292 -35.68 -1.42 -16.55
C GLY A 292 -35.44 -0.54 -15.32
N THR A 293 -36.35 0.42 -15.11
CA THR A 293 -36.42 1.17 -13.86
C THR A 293 -36.92 0.26 -12.73
N ASP A 294 -36.77 0.68 -11.48
CA ASP A 294 -37.27 -0.05 -10.33
C ASP A 294 -38.78 -0.33 -10.43
N GLU A 295 -39.54 0.66 -10.88
CA GLU A 295 -40.98 0.55 -11.06
C GLU A 295 -41.33 -0.45 -12.18
N GLU A 296 -40.68 -0.35 -13.34
CA GLU A 296 -40.89 -1.29 -14.44
C GLU A 296 -40.61 -2.73 -14.02
N LEU A 297 -39.49 -2.98 -13.32
CA LEU A 297 -39.11 -4.34 -12.91
C LEU A 297 -40.04 -4.92 -11.86
N ARG A 298 -40.56 -4.11 -10.94
CA ARG A 298 -41.52 -4.54 -9.90
C ARG A 298 -42.86 -5.01 -10.49
N PHE A 299 -43.28 -4.40 -11.59
CA PHE A 299 -44.55 -4.75 -12.24
C PHE A 299 -44.40 -5.70 -13.43
N GLY A 300 -43.21 -6.32 -13.57
CA GLY A 300 -42.93 -7.27 -14.67
C GLY A 300 -42.76 -6.63 -16.03
N GLY A 301 -42.57 -5.29 -16.07
CA GLY A 301 -42.22 -4.52 -17.24
C GLY A 301 -40.72 -4.53 -17.54
N GLY A 302 -40.28 -3.61 -18.38
CA GLY A 302 -38.90 -3.50 -18.79
C GLY A 302 -38.52 -4.36 -20.02
N ILE A 303 -37.25 -4.31 -20.40
CA ILE A 303 -36.72 -5.04 -21.55
C ILE A 303 -36.25 -6.41 -21.11
N GLN A 304 -36.88 -7.47 -21.56
CA GLN A 304 -36.52 -8.86 -21.29
C GLN A 304 -35.52 -9.36 -22.35
N LEU A 305 -34.38 -9.84 -21.87
CA LEU A 305 -33.29 -10.37 -22.67
C LEU A 305 -33.12 -11.86 -22.35
N TRP A 306 -33.20 -12.70 -23.37
CA TRP A 306 -33.11 -14.13 -23.24
C TRP A 306 -31.78 -14.66 -23.81
N PRO A 307 -31.14 -15.65 -23.16
CA PRO A 307 -29.98 -16.34 -23.72
C PRO A 307 -30.24 -16.84 -25.14
N GLY A 308 -29.29 -16.57 -26.06
CA GLY A 308 -29.39 -16.96 -27.46
C GLY A 308 -30.24 -16.05 -28.37
N LYS A 309 -30.88 -14.99 -27.84
CA LYS A 309 -31.64 -14.03 -28.67
C LYS A 309 -31.06 -12.61 -28.65
N LYS A 310 -30.73 -12.08 -27.50
CA LYS A 310 -30.15 -10.73 -27.32
C LYS A 310 -28.99 -10.70 -26.33
N VAL A 311 -28.72 -11.85 -25.78
CA VAL A 311 -27.67 -12.08 -24.78
C VAL A 311 -26.99 -13.39 -25.13
N SER A 312 -25.69 -13.37 -25.31
CA SER A 312 -24.88 -14.57 -25.37
C SER A 312 -24.35 -14.91 -23.97
N VAL A 313 -24.35 -16.19 -23.60
CA VAL A 313 -23.88 -16.69 -22.33
C VAL A 313 -22.77 -17.69 -22.59
N ASP A 314 -21.61 -17.44 -22.01
CA ASP A 314 -20.47 -18.36 -22.07
C ASP A 314 -20.14 -18.84 -20.65
N SER A 315 -20.02 -20.14 -20.47
CA SER A 315 -19.64 -20.80 -19.23
C SER A 315 -18.14 -21.16 -19.25
N GLY A 316 -17.28 -20.14 -19.26
CA GLY A 316 -15.83 -20.33 -19.50
C GLY A 316 -15.02 -20.91 -18.34
N GLU A 317 -15.33 -20.59 -17.11
CA GLU A 317 -14.64 -21.06 -15.91
C GLU A 317 -15.62 -21.76 -14.97
N GLU A 318 -15.14 -22.72 -14.15
CA GLU A 318 -15.96 -23.35 -13.13
C GLU A 318 -16.59 -22.31 -12.20
N GLY A 319 -17.90 -22.37 -12.01
CA GLY A 319 -18.65 -21.45 -11.17
C GLY A 319 -18.81 -20.02 -11.72
N ALA A 320 -18.42 -19.75 -12.97
CA ALA A 320 -18.59 -18.45 -13.58
C ALA A 320 -19.40 -18.52 -14.87
N ILE A 321 -20.20 -17.49 -15.15
CA ILE A 321 -20.82 -17.26 -16.46
C ILE A 321 -20.50 -15.85 -16.93
N GLU A 322 -20.20 -15.72 -18.21
CA GLU A 322 -20.04 -14.46 -18.90
C GLU A 322 -21.31 -14.15 -19.71
N VAL A 323 -21.92 -13.03 -19.40
CA VAL A 323 -23.12 -12.54 -20.09
C VAL A 323 -22.72 -11.38 -20.96
N ARG A 324 -22.84 -11.54 -22.29
CA ARG A 324 -22.58 -10.50 -23.30
C ARG A 324 -23.88 -10.02 -23.89
N PHE A 325 -24.04 -8.71 -23.98
CA PHE A 325 -25.14 -8.06 -24.61
C PHE A 325 -24.82 -7.86 -26.13
N ASP A 326 -25.58 -8.49 -27.00
CA ASP A 326 -25.27 -8.59 -28.44
C ASP A 326 -25.31 -7.25 -29.22
N GLU A 327 -25.86 -6.19 -28.62
CA GLU A 327 -25.86 -4.86 -29.22
C GLU A 327 -25.15 -3.84 -28.31
N PRO A 328 -24.01 -3.27 -28.76
CA PRO A 328 -23.37 -2.13 -28.08
C PRO A 328 -24.30 -0.92 -27.90
N ARG A 329 -25.31 -0.78 -28.77
CA ARG A 329 -26.33 0.27 -28.66
C ARG A 329 -27.25 0.12 -27.46
N ASN A 330 -27.45 -1.09 -26.95
CA ASN A 330 -28.23 -1.31 -25.73
C ASN A 330 -27.43 -1.02 -24.47
N ALA A 331 -26.13 -1.30 -24.45
CA ALA A 331 -25.24 -0.87 -23.39
C ALA A 331 -25.11 0.67 -23.36
N ASN A 332 -24.96 1.31 -24.53
CA ASN A 332 -24.97 2.77 -24.65
C ASN A 332 -26.35 3.39 -24.33
N ARG A 333 -27.45 2.71 -24.61
CA ARG A 333 -28.79 3.15 -24.17
C ARG A 333 -29.01 2.94 -22.67
N LEU A 334 -28.42 1.91 -22.08
CA LEU A 334 -28.36 1.76 -20.64
C LEU A 334 -27.51 2.86 -19.98
N ALA A 335 -26.46 3.32 -20.67
CA ALA A 335 -25.57 4.39 -20.21
C ALA A 335 -26.08 5.82 -20.50
N GLN A 336 -27.01 5.99 -21.48
CA GLN A 336 -27.39 7.33 -21.98
C GLN A 336 -28.81 7.79 -21.61
N THR A 337 -29.66 6.94 -21.08
CA THR A 337 -31.03 7.30 -20.77
C THR A 337 -31.49 6.83 -19.40
N ASP A 338 -31.44 7.68 -18.42
CA ASP A 338 -31.95 7.59 -17.05
C ASP A 338 -31.03 6.97 -15.99
N GLU A 339 -30.75 7.80 -15.01
CA GLU A 339 -29.94 7.55 -13.81
C GLU A 339 -30.45 6.42 -12.90
N ASN A 340 -31.56 5.75 -13.25
CA ASN A 340 -32.29 4.81 -12.40
C ASN A 340 -32.59 3.45 -13.03
N ARG A 341 -31.79 2.97 -13.99
CA ARG A 341 -32.02 1.64 -14.55
C ARG A 341 -31.24 0.55 -13.82
N PHE A 342 -31.90 -0.59 -13.65
CA PHE A 342 -31.38 -1.79 -13.03
C PHE A 342 -31.24 -2.91 -14.06
N LEU A 343 -30.33 -3.82 -13.76
CA LEU A 343 -30.20 -5.11 -14.44
C LEU A 343 -30.58 -6.20 -13.44
N SER A 344 -31.53 -7.03 -13.81
CA SER A 344 -31.95 -8.17 -12.99
C SER A 344 -31.55 -9.45 -13.70
N PHE A 345 -30.64 -10.21 -13.11
CA PHE A 345 -30.18 -11.49 -13.63
C PHE A 345 -30.90 -12.61 -12.90
N PHE A 346 -31.73 -13.37 -13.60
CA PHE A 346 -32.45 -14.53 -13.08
C PHE A 346 -31.66 -15.78 -13.39
N PHE A 347 -31.21 -16.49 -12.38
CA PHE A 347 -30.43 -17.70 -12.55
C PHE A 347 -30.76 -18.76 -11.51
N ARG A 348 -30.48 -20.03 -11.84
CA ARG A 348 -30.64 -21.17 -10.99
C ARG A 348 -29.27 -21.72 -10.61
N HIS A 349 -29.09 -22.02 -9.34
CA HIS A 349 -27.83 -22.49 -8.80
C HIS A 349 -28.01 -23.56 -7.75
N TRP A 350 -27.13 -24.57 -7.76
CA TRP A 350 -27.08 -25.64 -6.77
C TRP A 350 -26.48 -25.14 -5.47
N GLN A 351 -27.17 -25.39 -4.34
CA GLN A 351 -26.65 -25.09 -3.02
C GLN A 351 -26.07 -26.34 -2.38
N HIS A 352 -24.78 -26.31 -2.09
CA HIS A 352 -24.12 -27.41 -1.36
C HIS A 352 -24.72 -27.55 0.05
N PRO A 353 -25.02 -28.81 0.51
CA PRO A 353 -25.38 -29.03 1.89
C PRO A 353 -24.26 -28.54 2.80
N ARG A 354 -24.61 -27.78 3.85
CA ARG A 354 -23.64 -27.33 4.85
C ARG A 354 -22.95 -28.56 5.44
N ARG A 355 -21.65 -28.71 5.33
CA ARG A 355 -20.90 -29.71 6.08
C ARG A 355 -21.19 -29.48 7.56
N PRO A 356 -21.63 -30.52 8.33
CA PRO A 356 -21.78 -30.38 9.77
C PRO A 356 -20.43 -29.93 10.33
N ARG A 357 -20.41 -28.86 11.13
CA ARG A 357 -19.22 -28.48 11.90
C ARG A 357 -18.82 -29.71 12.72
N ALA A 358 -17.64 -30.26 12.47
CA ALA A 358 -17.05 -31.25 13.37
C ALA A 358 -16.96 -30.57 14.75
N GLN A 359 -17.76 -31.03 15.69
CA GLN A 359 -17.56 -30.73 17.10
C GLN A 359 -16.27 -31.48 17.50
N PHE A 360 -15.18 -30.73 17.62
CA PHE A 360 -14.04 -31.22 18.36
C PHE A 360 -14.41 -31.15 19.84
N GLY A 361 -14.57 -32.31 20.44
CA GLY A 361 -14.64 -32.52 21.88
C GLY A 361 -13.25 -32.36 22.51
#